data_425ac00dcbe6f188b0f2cf17b5dfeaea
#
_entry.id   425ac00dcbe6f188b0f2cf17b5dfeaea
#
_cell.length_a   1.000
_cell.length_b   1.000
_cell.length_c   1.000
_cell.angle_alpha   90.00
_cell.angle_beta   90.00
_cell.angle_gamma   90.00
#
_symmetry.space_group_name_H-M   'P 1'
#
loop_
_entity.id
_entity.type
_entity.pdbx_description
1 polymer ?
#
loop_
_entity_poly.entity_id
_entity_poly.type
_entity_poly.pdbx_seq_one_letter_code
_entity_poly.pdbx_strand_id
1 'polypeptide(L)'
;MPVERRDLIIDFGGVITYSLFERCRDIEQLYRLPEGSLNWTGPFDPLGDEFWQQYLSGQISERDYWYTRCGELGQILREEITIRKLVTDLRNFKPSVRPEAETLIRQARAQGCRVGLLTNELELFHGPEVYDAFEILDSFDAIVDATHTGILKPEPQAYQLAVESLDTSFESVVFVDDQQKNVDGAIDCGIEAIWLDITDPESGFDDVRCALKLT
;
A
#
# COMPACT_ATOMS: atom_id res chain seq x y z
N MET A 1 28.86 -5.74 -19.72
CA MET A 1 29.02 -5.42 -18.29
C MET A 1 27.87 -6.13 -17.60
N PRO A 2 28.03 -6.73 -16.39
CA PRO A 2 26.88 -7.24 -15.68
C PRO A 2 25.86 -6.11 -15.51
N VAL A 3 24.61 -6.36 -15.79
CA VAL A 3 23.52 -5.41 -15.49
C VAL A 3 23.54 -5.22 -13.99
N GLU A 4 23.74 -3.98 -13.53
CA GLU A 4 23.71 -3.67 -12.11
C GLU A 4 22.31 -3.97 -11.61
N ARG A 5 22.21 -5.02 -10.78
CA ARG A 5 20.94 -5.51 -10.27
C ARG A 5 20.44 -4.57 -9.19
N ARG A 6 19.17 -4.23 -9.24
CA ARG A 6 18.49 -3.39 -8.24
C ARG A 6 17.53 -4.25 -7.43
N ASP A 7 17.40 -3.92 -6.16
CA ASP A 7 16.44 -4.55 -5.27
C ASP A 7 15.10 -3.78 -5.30
N LEU A 8 14.02 -4.40 -4.86
CA LEU A 8 12.68 -3.81 -4.82
C LEU A 8 12.28 -3.55 -3.37
N ILE A 9 11.83 -2.33 -3.07
CA ILE A 9 11.08 -2.02 -1.85
C ILE A 9 9.67 -1.61 -2.28
N ILE A 10 8.65 -2.21 -1.69
CA ILE A 10 7.26 -2.04 -2.11
C ILE A 10 6.36 -1.75 -0.90
N ASP A 11 5.37 -0.87 -1.06
CA ASP A 11 4.31 -0.65 -0.08
C ASP A 11 3.26 -1.76 -0.11
N PHE A 12 2.45 -1.87 0.95
CA PHE A 12 1.41 -2.89 1.07
C PHE A 12 0.05 -2.41 0.58
N GLY A 13 -0.50 -1.38 1.23
CA GLY A 13 -1.84 -0.87 0.96
C GLY A 13 -1.92 -0.10 -0.35
N GLY A 14 -2.88 -0.41 -1.22
CA GLY A 14 -2.98 0.26 -2.53
C GLY A 14 -1.97 -0.24 -3.57
N VAL A 15 -0.86 -0.86 -3.17
CA VAL A 15 0.17 -1.41 -4.07
C VAL A 15 0.09 -2.93 -4.15
N ILE A 16 0.39 -3.66 -3.07
CA ILE A 16 0.26 -5.13 -3.05
C ILE A 16 -1.21 -5.52 -2.96
N THR A 17 -1.98 -4.82 -2.15
CA THR A 17 -3.42 -5.03 -2.06
C THR A 17 -4.18 -3.93 -2.79
N TYR A 18 -5.41 -4.23 -3.18
CA TYR A 18 -6.32 -3.19 -3.63
C TYR A 18 -6.56 -2.17 -2.50
N SER A 19 -6.63 -0.89 -2.84
CA SER A 19 -7.03 0.14 -1.90
C SER A 19 -8.52 0.01 -1.53
N LEU A 20 -8.92 0.55 -0.38
CA LEU A 20 -10.33 0.56 0.00
C LEU A 20 -11.21 1.41 -0.94
N PHE A 21 -10.62 2.39 -1.64
CA PHE A 21 -11.33 3.16 -2.67
C PHE A 21 -11.79 2.29 -3.83
N GLU A 22 -10.93 1.38 -4.29
CA GLU A 22 -11.27 0.42 -5.35
C GLU A 22 -12.27 -0.63 -4.90
N ARG A 23 -12.36 -0.84 -3.58
CA ARG A 23 -13.20 -1.88 -2.96
C ARG A 23 -14.56 -1.37 -2.48
N CYS A 24 -14.94 -0.10 -2.75
CA CYS A 24 -16.23 0.45 -2.29
C CYS A 24 -17.43 -0.42 -2.69
N ARG A 25 -17.46 -0.92 -3.93
CA ARG A 25 -18.54 -1.83 -4.37
C ARG A 25 -18.50 -3.19 -3.66
N ASP A 26 -17.33 -3.70 -3.36
CA ASP A 26 -17.19 -4.95 -2.59
C ASP A 26 -17.67 -4.75 -1.15
N ILE A 27 -17.39 -3.59 -0.55
CA ILE A 27 -17.88 -3.23 0.78
C ILE A 27 -19.42 -3.15 0.78
N GLU A 28 -20.00 -2.50 -0.23
CA GLU A 28 -21.45 -2.43 -0.38
C GLU A 28 -22.08 -3.83 -0.51
N GLN A 29 -21.51 -4.69 -1.33
CA GLN A 29 -21.97 -6.07 -1.49
C GLN A 29 -21.84 -6.89 -0.20
N LEU A 30 -20.68 -6.79 0.47
CA LEU A 30 -20.39 -7.51 1.72
C LEU A 30 -21.42 -7.18 2.80
N TYR A 31 -21.74 -5.90 2.97
CA TYR A 31 -22.70 -5.43 3.97
C TYR A 31 -24.12 -5.26 3.44
N ARG A 32 -24.42 -5.73 2.22
CA ARG A 32 -25.74 -5.70 1.58
C ARG A 32 -26.32 -4.28 1.51
N LEU A 33 -25.47 -3.31 1.25
CA LEU A 33 -25.88 -1.93 1.04
C LEU A 33 -26.32 -1.74 -0.42
N PRO A 34 -27.22 -0.79 -0.69
CA PRO A 34 -27.50 -0.37 -2.07
C PRO A 34 -26.24 0.12 -2.76
N GLU A 35 -26.14 -0.09 -4.08
CA GLU A 35 -25.05 0.44 -4.89
C GLU A 35 -25.01 1.96 -4.80
N GLY A 36 -23.81 2.52 -4.60
CA GLY A 36 -23.58 3.95 -4.44
C GLY A 36 -23.91 4.50 -3.04
N SER A 37 -24.05 3.62 -2.03
CA SER A 37 -24.20 4.03 -0.63
C SER A 37 -22.93 4.63 -0.05
N LEU A 38 -21.76 4.26 -0.58
CA LEU A 38 -20.45 4.76 -0.16
C LEU A 38 -19.92 5.73 -1.22
N ASN A 39 -19.61 6.94 -0.77
CA ASN A 39 -19.02 8.00 -1.60
C ASN A 39 -17.52 8.19 -1.32
N TRP A 40 -16.82 7.11 -1.01
CA TRP A 40 -15.38 7.12 -0.76
C TRP A 40 -14.65 7.14 -2.10
N THR A 41 -14.56 8.31 -2.70
CA THR A 41 -14.00 8.44 -4.05
C THR A 41 -12.50 8.68 -4.05
N GLY A 42 -11.97 9.35 -3.02
CA GLY A 42 -10.54 9.57 -2.87
C GLY A 42 -9.86 10.04 -4.17
N PRO A 43 -8.84 9.32 -4.65
CA PRO A 43 -8.12 9.69 -5.87
C PRO A 43 -8.94 9.55 -7.16
N PHE A 44 -10.06 8.80 -7.16
CA PHE A 44 -10.92 8.65 -8.34
C PHE A 44 -11.80 9.88 -8.63
N ASP A 45 -12.17 10.64 -7.59
CA ASP A 45 -12.83 11.94 -7.70
C ASP A 45 -12.41 12.82 -6.52
N PRO A 46 -11.19 13.39 -6.56
CA PRO A 46 -10.64 14.15 -5.43
C PRO A 46 -11.48 15.38 -5.05
N LEU A 47 -12.21 15.97 -5.99
CA LEU A 47 -13.05 17.13 -5.71
C LEU A 47 -14.39 16.74 -5.09
N GLY A 48 -14.85 15.53 -5.32
CA GLY A 48 -16.08 14.97 -4.75
C GLY A 48 -15.91 14.43 -3.32
N ASP A 49 -14.68 14.32 -2.82
CA ASP A 49 -14.36 13.78 -1.50
C ASP A 49 -13.71 14.85 -0.60
N GLU A 50 -14.52 15.50 0.23
CA GLU A 50 -14.07 16.59 1.12
C GLU A 50 -13.02 16.09 2.15
N PHE A 51 -13.17 14.88 2.71
CA PHE A 51 -12.20 14.33 3.64
C PHE A 51 -10.88 13.98 2.95
N TRP A 52 -10.94 13.55 1.69
CA TRP A 52 -9.75 13.34 0.88
C TRP A 52 -8.98 14.64 0.64
N GLN A 53 -9.68 15.75 0.39
CA GLN A 53 -9.04 17.07 0.28
C GLN A 53 -8.39 17.51 1.60
N GLN A 54 -9.03 17.25 2.75
CA GLN A 54 -8.43 17.52 4.06
C GLN A 54 -7.17 16.68 4.30
N TYR A 55 -7.19 15.41 3.89
CA TYR A 55 -6.01 14.56 3.93
C TYR A 55 -4.88 15.08 3.03
N LEU A 56 -5.17 15.41 1.77
CA LEU A 56 -4.19 15.94 0.82
C LEU A 56 -3.57 17.27 1.30
N SER A 57 -4.36 18.11 1.99
CA SER A 57 -3.86 19.37 2.57
C SER A 57 -3.13 19.20 3.90
N GLY A 58 -3.03 17.97 4.43
CA GLY A 58 -2.38 17.67 5.71
C GLY A 58 -3.19 18.09 6.94
N GLN A 59 -4.48 18.43 6.79
CA GLN A 59 -5.34 18.79 7.92
C GLN A 59 -5.73 17.57 8.76
N ILE A 60 -5.79 16.40 8.15
CA ILE A 60 -6.02 15.12 8.82
C ILE A 60 -4.97 14.10 8.38
N SER A 61 -4.71 13.10 9.21
CA SER A 61 -3.88 11.96 8.83
C SER A 61 -4.66 10.95 7.98
N GLU A 62 -3.95 10.02 7.33
CA GLU A 62 -4.58 8.89 6.66
C GLU A 62 -5.41 8.04 7.62
N ARG A 63 -4.91 7.84 8.84
CA ARG A 63 -5.61 7.14 9.91
C ARG A 63 -6.92 7.81 10.26
N ASP A 64 -6.95 9.15 10.40
CA ASP A 64 -8.17 9.91 10.68
C ASP A 64 -9.17 9.79 9.54
N TYR A 65 -8.68 9.80 8.28
CA TYR A 65 -9.51 9.58 7.10
C TYR A 65 -10.24 8.24 7.20
N TRP A 66 -9.49 7.14 7.39
CA TRP A 66 -10.09 5.81 7.43
C TRP A 66 -10.96 5.57 8.67
N TYR A 67 -10.61 6.14 9.82
CA TYR A 67 -11.47 6.07 11.01
C TYR A 67 -12.79 6.80 10.79
N THR A 68 -12.77 7.95 10.12
CA THR A 68 -13.99 8.68 9.76
C THR A 68 -14.86 7.84 8.82
N ARG A 69 -14.28 7.25 7.77
CA ARG A 69 -15.00 6.41 6.82
C ARG A 69 -15.59 5.15 7.47
N CYS A 70 -14.87 4.51 8.35
CA CYS A 70 -15.39 3.39 9.14
C CYS A 70 -16.52 3.84 10.07
N GLY A 71 -16.43 5.02 10.66
CA GLY A 71 -17.50 5.61 11.48
C GLY A 71 -18.78 5.86 10.69
N GLU A 72 -18.68 6.40 9.47
CA GLU A 72 -19.81 6.58 8.56
C GLU A 72 -20.50 5.25 8.22
N LEU A 73 -19.70 4.23 7.85
CA LEU A 73 -20.20 2.89 7.58
C LEU A 73 -20.90 2.30 8.80
N GLY A 74 -20.31 2.49 9.99
CA GLY A 74 -20.88 2.03 11.25
C GLY A 74 -22.24 2.68 11.56
N GLN A 75 -22.42 3.97 11.24
CA GLN A 75 -23.72 4.65 11.38
C GLN A 75 -24.78 4.05 10.45
N ILE A 76 -24.42 3.75 9.19
CA ILE A 76 -25.31 3.11 8.22
C ILE A 76 -25.74 1.73 8.74
N LEU A 77 -24.78 0.93 9.22
CA LEU A 77 -25.02 -0.45 9.65
C LEU A 77 -25.59 -0.55 11.07
N ARG A 78 -25.53 0.53 11.85
CA ARG A 78 -25.90 0.59 13.29
C ARG A 78 -25.08 -0.38 14.15
N GLU A 79 -23.80 -0.52 13.80
CA GLU A 79 -22.82 -1.30 14.55
C GLU A 79 -21.43 -0.61 14.50
N GLU A 80 -20.56 -0.99 15.41
CA GLU A 80 -19.19 -0.48 15.39
C GLU A 80 -18.38 -1.16 14.29
N ILE A 81 -17.83 -0.35 13.36
CA ILE A 81 -16.93 -0.81 12.31
C ILE A 81 -15.56 -0.20 12.55
N THR A 82 -14.59 -1.04 12.88
CA THR A 82 -13.18 -0.66 12.94
C THR A 82 -12.52 -0.94 11.60
N ILE A 83 -11.40 -0.27 11.31
CA ILE A 83 -10.62 -0.54 10.08
C ILE A 83 -10.18 -2.00 10.03
N ARG A 84 -9.74 -2.58 11.14
CA ARG A 84 -9.37 -4.00 11.26
C ARG A 84 -10.53 -4.93 10.88
N LYS A 85 -11.73 -4.66 11.42
CA LYS A 85 -12.92 -5.44 11.06
C LYS A 85 -13.20 -5.35 9.57
N LEU A 86 -13.21 -4.14 9.02
CA LEU A 86 -13.50 -3.91 7.60
C LEU A 86 -12.53 -4.66 6.68
N VAL A 87 -11.21 -4.52 6.89
CA VAL A 87 -10.21 -5.18 6.02
C VAL A 87 -10.23 -6.71 6.18
N THR A 88 -10.52 -7.21 7.40
CA THR A 88 -10.66 -8.65 7.65
C THR A 88 -11.89 -9.21 6.94
N ASP A 89 -13.03 -8.56 7.07
CA ASP A 89 -14.27 -8.97 6.42
C ASP A 89 -14.12 -8.95 4.89
N LEU A 90 -13.47 -7.91 4.33
CA LEU A 90 -13.18 -7.81 2.90
C LEU A 90 -12.25 -8.93 2.41
N ARG A 91 -11.18 -9.21 3.15
CA ARG A 91 -10.24 -10.29 2.82
C ARG A 91 -10.95 -11.65 2.77
N ASN A 92 -11.88 -11.90 3.69
CA ASN A 92 -12.67 -13.13 3.73
C ASN A 92 -13.73 -13.17 2.61
N PHE A 93 -14.14 -12.03 2.09
CA PHE A 93 -15.17 -11.92 1.06
C PHE A 93 -14.60 -12.10 -0.35
N LYS A 94 -13.46 -11.47 -0.66
CA LYS A 94 -12.78 -11.55 -1.97
C LYS A 94 -11.27 -11.43 -1.82
N PRO A 95 -10.48 -11.99 -2.75
CA PRO A 95 -9.03 -11.79 -2.80
C PRO A 95 -8.66 -10.31 -2.71
N SER A 96 -7.66 -10.00 -1.89
CA SER A 96 -7.20 -8.63 -1.67
C SER A 96 -5.89 -8.32 -2.39
N VAL A 97 -5.06 -9.33 -2.67
CA VAL A 97 -3.76 -9.17 -3.35
C VAL A 97 -3.98 -8.94 -4.84
N ARG A 98 -3.26 -7.97 -5.40
CA ARG A 98 -3.24 -7.70 -6.84
C ARG A 98 -2.41 -8.75 -7.57
N PRO A 99 -2.94 -9.39 -8.63
CA PRO A 99 -2.17 -10.33 -9.44
C PRO A 99 -0.93 -9.70 -10.08
N GLU A 100 -0.98 -8.40 -10.39
CA GLU A 100 0.12 -7.62 -10.98
C GLU A 100 1.28 -7.50 -9.98
N ALA A 101 0.97 -7.21 -8.71
CA ALA A 101 1.97 -7.12 -7.64
C ALA A 101 2.62 -8.48 -7.36
N GLU A 102 1.81 -9.54 -7.28
CA GLU A 102 2.32 -10.92 -7.12
C GLU A 102 3.24 -11.31 -8.28
N THR A 103 2.85 -10.97 -9.51
CA THR A 103 3.65 -11.22 -10.70
C THR A 103 4.96 -10.45 -10.68
N LEU A 104 4.94 -9.15 -10.34
CA LEU A 104 6.13 -8.31 -10.21
C LEU A 104 7.11 -8.89 -9.18
N ILE A 105 6.63 -9.20 -7.97
CA ILE A 105 7.46 -9.78 -6.90
C ILE A 105 8.10 -11.08 -7.35
N ARG A 106 7.33 -11.97 -7.95
CA ARG A 106 7.83 -13.24 -8.48
C ARG A 106 8.90 -13.04 -9.58
N GLN A 107 8.70 -12.09 -10.49
CA GLN A 107 9.68 -11.77 -11.56
C GLN A 107 10.96 -11.18 -10.96
N ALA A 108 10.86 -10.23 -10.04
CA ALA A 108 12.01 -9.64 -9.36
C ALA A 108 12.85 -10.72 -8.65
N ARG A 109 12.22 -11.60 -7.88
CA ARG A 109 12.89 -12.71 -7.20
C ARG A 109 13.51 -13.70 -8.17
N ALA A 110 12.84 -14.03 -9.27
CA ALA A 110 13.37 -14.94 -10.30
C ALA A 110 14.65 -14.38 -10.97
N GLN A 111 14.79 -13.06 -11.05
CA GLN A 111 16.03 -12.39 -11.48
C GLN A 111 17.04 -12.18 -10.36
N GLY A 112 16.72 -12.66 -9.16
CA GLY A 112 17.57 -12.64 -7.97
C GLY A 112 17.59 -11.28 -7.27
N CYS A 113 16.62 -10.36 -7.51
CA CYS A 113 16.45 -9.17 -6.70
C CYS A 113 16.01 -9.56 -5.29
N ARG A 114 16.50 -8.83 -4.28
CA ARG A 114 15.92 -8.88 -2.95
C ARG A 114 14.65 -8.04 -2.95
N VAL A 115 13.66 -8.45 -2.17
CA VAL A 115 12.37 -7.77 -2.10
C VAL A 115 12.06 -7.45 -0.66
N GLY A 116 11.89 -6.16 -0.35
CA GLY A 116 11.52 -5.64 0.95
C GLY A 116 10.13 -5.02 0.94
N LEU A 117 9.44 -5.16 2.08
CA LEU A 117 8.20 -4.46 2.36
C LEU A 117 8.48 -3.26 3.27
N LEU A 118 8.00 -2.07 2.90
CA LEU A 118 8.03 -0.89 3.76
C LEU A 118 6.63 -0.30 3.87
N THR A 119 6.01 -0.46 5.03
CA THR A 119 4.60 -0.12 5.25
C THR A 119 4.39 0.68 6.54
N ASN A 120 3.36 1.55 6.56
CA ASN A 120 3.09 2.40 7.71
C ASN A 120 2.19 1.75 8.77
N GLU A 121 1.25 0.90 8.38
CA GLU A 121 0.18 0.49 9.29
C GLU A 121 -0.32 -0.95 9.04
N LEU A 122 0.58 -1.86 8.64
CA LEU A 122 0.21 -3.23 8.27
C LEU A 122 -0.47 -3.95 9.44
N GLU A 123 0.24 -4.16 10.54
CA GLU A 123 -0.33 -4.87 11.69
C GLU A 123 -1.39 -4.03 12.41
N LEU A 124 -1.27 -2.71 12.42
CA LEU A 124 -2.26 -1.84 13.03
C LEU A 124 -3.64 -2.01 12.38
N PHE A 125 -3.69 -2.07 11.05
CA PHE A 125 -4.95 -2.17 10.31
C PHE A 125 -5.44 -3.61 10.17
N HIS A 126 -4.55 -4.58 10.00
CA HIS A 126 -4.92 -5.96 9.72
C HIS A 126 -4.91 -6.89 10.95
N GLY A 127 -4.31 -6.46 12.06
CA GLY A 127 -4.07 -7.30 13.24
C GLY A 127 -2.80 -8.15 13.11
N PRO A 128 -2.34 -8.74 14.24
CA PRO A 128 -1.10 -9.54 14.24
C PRO A 128 -1.20 -10.81 13.38
N GLU A 129 -2.40 -11.27 13.08
CA GLU A 129 -2.66 -12.39 12.17
C GLU A 129 -2.36 -12.08 10.69
N VAL A 130 -1.98 -10.86 10.35
CA VAL A 130 -1.69 -10.44 8.97
C VAL A 130 -0.58 -11.29 8.32
N TYR A 131 0.43 -11.65 9.10
CA TYR A 131 1.58 -12.42 8.60
C TYR A 131 1.19 -13.85 8.20
N ASP A 132 0.23 -14.46 8.89
CA ASP A 132 -0.32 -15.78 8.53
C ASP A 132 -1.43 -15.68 7.46
N ALA A 133 -2.05 -14.52 7.34
CA ALA A 133 -3.22 -14.31 6.49
C ALA A 133 -2.88 -13.96 5.05
N PHE A 134 -1.66 -13.53 4.77
CA PHE A 134 -1.18 -13.17 3.43
C PHE A 134 0.08 -13.97 3.08
N GLU A 135 -0.09 -15.09 2.38
CA GLU A 135 1.02 -15.96 1.91
C GLU A 135 2.09 -15.18 1.11
N ILE A 136 1.71 -14.07 0.47
CA ILE A 136 2.64 -13.24 -0.27
C ILE A 136 3.75 -12.66 0.62
N LEU A 137 3.50 -12.49 1.92
CA LEU A 137 4.48 -11.97 2.87
C LEU A 137 5.67 -12.91 3.07
N ASP A 138 5.52 -14.22 2.81
CA ASP A 138 6.61 -15.19 2.81
C ASP A 138 7.61 -14.94 1.66
N SER A 139 7.24 -14.11 0.69
CA SER A 139 8.08 -13.76 -0.46
C SER A 139 9.05 -12.60 -0.18
N PHE A 140 8.99 -11.99 0.99
CA PHE A 140 9.84 -10.85 1.34
C PHE A 140 11.10 -11.26 2.09
N ASP A 141 12.24 -10.67 1.70
CA ASP A 141 13.52 -10.85 2.38
C ASP A 141 13.61 -9.99 3.65
N ALA A 142 12.84 -8.88 3.70
CA ALA A 142 12.70 -8.00 4.87
C ALA A 142 11.32 -7.35 4.91
N ILE A 143 10.78 -7.14 6.11
CA ILE A 143 9.53 -6.41 6.35
C ILE A 143 9.80 -5.33 7.39
N VAL A 144 9.55 -4.07 7.01
CA VAL A 144 9.62 -2.90 7.89
C VAL A 144 8.20 -2.34 8.02
N ASP A 145 7.58 -2.59 9.16
CA ASP A 145 6.25 -2.08 9.52
C ASP A 145 6.40 -1.00 10.61
N ALA A 146 5.92 0.20 10.33
CA ALA A 146 5.95 1.31 11.28
C ALA A 146 5.08 1.07 12.52
N THR A 147 4.17 0.09 12.49
CA THR A 147 3.47 -0.37 13.71
C THR A 147 4.46 -0.79 14.79
N HIS A 148 5.63 -1.35 14.41
CA HIS A 148 6.66 -1.82 15.33
C HIS A 148 7.77 -0.80 15.54
N THR A 149 8.16 -0.07 14.48
CA THR A 149 9.29 0.86 14.56
C THR A 149 8.91 2.24 15.08
N GLY A 150 7.63 2.63 14.93
CA GLY A 150 7.13 3.97 15.23
C GLY A 150 7.60 5.04 14.23
N ILE A 151 8.32 4.66 13.16
CA ILE A 151 8.89 5.56 12.14
C ILE A 151 8.12 5.36 10.83
N LEU A 152 7.38 6.38 10.43
CA LEU A 152 6.49 6.31 9.27
C LEU A 152 7.13 6.91 8.02
N LYS A 153 6.80 6.41 6.84
CA LYS A 153 6.98 7.16 5.59
C LYS A 153 6.16 8.46 5.67
N PRO A 154 6.66 9.61 5.21
CA PRO A 154 7.89 9.82 4.45
C PRO A 154 9.13 10.20 5.28
N GLU A 155 9.22 9.84 6.56
CA GLU A 155 10.40 10.13 7.35
C GLU A 155 11.64 9.43 6.76
N PRO A 156 12.80 10.13 6.57
CA PRO A 156 14.00 9.54 5.98
C PRO A 156 14.49 8.26 6.67
N GLN A 157 14.27 8.18 7.98
CA GLN A 157 14.66 7.02 8.78
C GLN A 157 13.88 5.75 8.39
N ALA A 158 12.64 5.87 7.87
CA ALA A 158 11.88 4.71 7.40
C ALA A 158 12.56 4.05 6.19
N TYR A 159 13.03 4.85 5.23
CA TYR A 159 13.76 4.36 4.06
C TYR A 159 15.13 3.82 4.44
N GLN A 160 15.81 4.46 5.39
CA GLN A 160 17.10 3.97 5.91
C GLN A 160 16.95 2.56 6.52
N LEU A 161 15.92 2.35 7.37
CA LEU A 161 15.62 1.04 7.94
C LEU A 161 15.35 -0.02 6.87
N ALA A 162 14.62 0.35 5.81
CA ALA A 162 14.28 -0.58 4.74
C ALA A 162 15.53 -1.03 3.95
N VAL A 163 16.42 -0.11 3.57
CA VAL A 163 17.65 -0.47 2.84
C VAL A 163 18.63 -1.24 3.72
N GLU A 164 18.75 -0.89 5.00
CA GLU A 164 19.59 -1.62 5.96
C GLU A 164 19.08 -3.06 6.18
N SER A 165 17.74 -3.23 6.30
CA SER A 165 17.14 -4.55 6.47
C SER A 165 17.32 -5.46 5.26
N LEU A 166 17.51 -4.88 4.07
CA LEU A 166 17.82 -5.59 2.83
C LEU A 166 19.32 -5.73 2.57
N ASP A 167 20.20 -5.19 3.44
CA ASP A 167 21.65 -5.12 3.21
C ASP A 167 21.97 -4.54 1.82
N THR A 168 21.40 -3.37 1.50
CA THR A 168 21.51 -2.67 0.21
C THR A 168 21.74 -1.17 0.41
N SER A 169 21.70 -0.36 -0.66
CA SER A 169 21.87 1.10 -0.59
C SER A 169 20.74 1.82 -1.34
N PHE A 170 20.58 3.11 -1.07
CA PHE A 170 19.53 3.93 -1.70
C PHE A 170 19.60 3.90 -3.23
N GLU A 171 20.81 3.95 -3.82
CA GLU A 171 21.00 3.97 -5.27
C GLU A 171 20.73 2.60 -5.92
N SER A 172 20.71 1.53 -5.10
CA SER A 172 20.56 0.14 -5.55
C SER A 172 19.16 -0.41 -5.41
N VAL A 173 18.18 0.42 -5.06
CA VAL A 173 16.78 0.02 -4.92
C VAL A 173 15.86 0.79 -5.84
N VAL A 174 14.70 0.19 -6.12
CA VAL A 174 13.51 0.85 -6.66
C VAL A 174 12.44 0.76 -5.58
N PHE A 175 11.82 1.90 -5.26
CA PHE A 175 10.70 1.98 -4.32
C PHE A 175 9.40 2.23 -5.07
N VAL A 176 8.30 1.61 -4.64
CA VAL A 176 6.97 1.86 -5.20
C VAL A 176 5.93 2.03 -4.10
N ASP A 177 5.11 3.08 -4.22
CA ASP A 177 4.09 3.47 -3.24
C ASP A 177 2.95 4.21 -3.97
N ASP A 178 1.71 4.07 -3.50
CA ASP A 178 0.55 4.74 -4.07
C ASP A 178 0.38 6.18 -3.56
N GLN A 179 1.12 6.57 -2.52
CA GLN A 179 1.07 7.91 -1.94
C GLN A 179 2.24 8.76 -2.43
N GLN A 180 1.94 9.83 -3.18
CA GLN A 180 2.95 10.73 -3.74
C GLN A 180 3.91 11.27 -2.69
N LYS A 181 3.43 11.63 -1.49
CA LYS A 181 4.29 12.13 -0.39
C LYS A 181 5.38 11.12 0.02
N ASN A 182 5.07 9.81 -0.04
CA ASN A 182 6.03 8.76 0.29
C ASN A 182 7.04 8.58 -0.83
N VAL A 183 6.59 8.68 -2.08
CA VAL A 183 7.48 8.68 -3.26
C VAL A 183 8.45 9.87 -3.21
N ASP A 184 7.94 11.07 -2.95
CA ASP A 184 8.77 12.28 -2.82
C ASP A 184 9.81 12.13 -1.71
N GLY A 185 9.42 11.61 -0.54
CA GLY A 185 10.35 11.35 0.57
C GLY A 185 11.45 10.32 0.23
N ALA A 186 11.13 9.31 -0.57
CA ALA A 186 12.13 8.34 -1.06
C ALA A 186 13.10 8.99 -2.06
N ILE A 187 12.59 9.82 -2.97
CA ILE A 187 13.41 10.59 -3.93
C ILE A 187 14.37 11.53 -3.19
N ASP A 188 13.92 12.21 -2.16
CA ASP A 188 14.75 13.10 -1.32
C ASP A 188 15.88 12.33 -0.61
N CYS A 189 15.70 11.03 -0.37
CA CYS A 189 16.74 10.13 0.14
C CYS A 189 17.69 9.59 -0.95
N GLY A 190 17.44 9.87 -2.23
CA GLY A 190 18.24 9.38 -3.35
C GLY A 190 17.81 8.02 -3.90
N ILE A 191 16.61 7.54 -3.55
CA ILE A 191 16.02 6.32 -4.10
C ILE A 191 15.32 6.64 -5.43
N GLU A 192 15.45 5.77 -6.43
CA GLU A 192 14.55 5.81 -7.58
C GLU A 192 13.18 5.30 -7.15
N ALA A 193 12.19 6.19 -7.09
CA ALA A 193 10.85 5.88 -6.59
C ALA A 193 9.79 6.11 -7.66
N ILE A 194 8.80 5.23 -7.67
CA ILE A 194 7.71 5.21 -8.65
C ILE A 194 6.39 5.37 -7.90
N TRP A 195 5.61 6.35 -8.32
CA TRP A 195 4.25 6.51 -7.85
C TRP A 195 3.32 5.57 -8.60
N LEU A 196 2.64 4.71 -7.86
CA LEU A 196 1.62 3.83 -8.40
C LEU A 196 0.26 4.53 -8.32
N ASP A 197 -0.19 5.10 -9.45
CA ASP A 197 -1.53 5.63 -9.55
C ASP A 197 -2.55 4.47 -9.49
N ILE A 198 -3.33 4.39 -8.42
CA ILE A 198 -4.34 3.33 -8.28
C ILE A 198 -5.50 3.45 -9.28
N THR A 199 -5.59 4.57 -10.00
CA THR A 199 -6.56 4.74 -11.11
C THR A 199 -6.05 4.16 -12.43
N ASP A 200 -4.73 3.93 -12.57
CA ASP A 200 -4.05 3.26 -13.68
C ASP A 200 -2.86 2.41 -13.17
N PRO A 201 -3.11 1.38 -12.36
CA PRO A 201 -2.03 0.63 -11.72
C PRO A 201 -1.15 -0.16 -12.70
N GLU A 202 -1.68 -0.55 -13.86
CA GLU A 202 -0.92 -1.30 -14.89
C GLU A 202 0.29 -0.50 -15.36
N SER A 203 0.11 0.80 -15.65
CA SER A 203 1.19 1.70 -16.05
C SER A 203 2.27 1.79 -14.97
N GLY A 204 1.88 1.95 -13.69
CA GLY A 204 2.83 2.01 -12.57
C GLY A 204 3.64 0.71 -12.42
N PHE A 205 3.01 -0.46 -12.54
CA PHE A 205 3.73 -1.73 -12.49
C PHE A 205 4.68 -1.92 -13.68
N ASP A 206 4.34 -1.42 -14.87
CA ASP A 206 5.23 -1.45 -16.03
C ASP A 206 6.45 -0.55 -15.81
N ASP A 207 6.28 0.62 -15.23
CA ASP A 207 7.39 1.50 -14.87
C ASP A 207 8.33 0.84 -13.85
N VAL A 208 7.80 0.14 -12.85
CA VAL A 208 8.62 -0.63 -11.90
C VAL A 208 9.40 -1.75 -12.62
N ARG A 209 8.76 -2.50 -13.53
CA ARG A 209 9.45 -3.52 -14.34
C ARG A 209 10.60 -2.92 -15.16
N CYS A 210 10.35 -1.75 -15.78
CA CYS A 210 11.36 -1.04 -16.54
C CYS A 210 12.53 -0.59 -15.65
N ALA A 211 12.27 0.01 -14.48
CA ALA A 211 13.30 0.46 -13.55
C ALA A 211 14.14 -0.70 -13.00
N LEU A 212 13.53 -1.85 -12.71
CA LEU A 212 14.21 -3.07 -12.30
C LEU A 212 14.86 -3.83 -13.46
N LYS A 213 14.63 -3.42 -14.71
CA LYS A 213 15.10 -4.10 -15.95
C LYS A 213 14.65 -5.57 -16.01
N LEU A 214 13.43 -5.84 -15.56
CA LEU A 214 12.83 -7.17 -15.65
C LEU A 214 12.46 -7.48 -17.12
N THR A 215 12.76 -8.70 -17.55
CA THR A 215 12.48 -9.19 -18.90
C THR A 215 11.29 -10.17 -18.93
#